data_5aa401cb19a0f2b88517384ccfdea27e
#
_entry.id   5aa401cb19a0f2b88517384ccfdea27e
#
_cell.length_a   1.000
_cell.length_b   1.000
_cell.length_c   1.000
_cell.angle_alpha   90.00
_cell.angle_beta   90.00
_cell.angle_gamma   90.00
#
_symmetry.space_group_name_H-M   'P 1'
#
loop_
_entity.id
_entity.type
_entity.pdbx_description
1 polymer ?
#
loop_
_entity_poly.entity_id
_entity_poly.type
_entity_poly.pdbx_seq_one_letter_code
_entity_poly.pdbx_strand_id
1 'polypeptide(L)'
;MKPIITALVFLLPAFSPVEAQKEAVPSSGCMEACLQLAGGFGSLAYFPGNSNLTVWDEKQQEAQSACRVQPTTTEDVSNILHILLDASCRFAVKGGGHARDPDDSVSVGGVTIDMQKMRSIEVSADRLSVKLDSGHVLHNVGLGGFALGGGFSALSPMYGLAMDNIFEYELVLPNATVRTINDQTHPDLYFALRGGMNNFGIVTHFTIRAVPQGQMHGGSRIYSVDKREDILEQAYQLTTTWKNDTAMAFYYRFEYDQEADDFILGMNQEYAHPISNPPPFRQVNEVPFESSTLRIDWPSNFSVEGISPSGGRNLYATVTYYPSADLDRKMQDILMEEIQPIKDIPGFTPSLVIQPLYEAAIRANSERGGSAAGIEADGPLTGTLVPTVY
;
A
#
# COMPACT_ATOMS: atom_id res chain seq x y z
N MET A 1 29.96 -23.37 8.64
CA MET A 1 29.73 -22.03 9.13
C MET A 1 28.50 -22.05 10.03
N LYS A 2 28.59 -21.63 11.28
CA LYS A 2 27.44 -21.65 12.19
C LYS A 2 26.55 -20.45 11.83
N PRO A 3 25.24 -20.59 11.70
CA PRO A 3 24.36 -19.45 11.51
C PRO A 3 24.35 -18.60 12.79
N ILE A 4 24.65 -17.33 12.66
CA ILE A 4 24.44 -16.36 13.72
C ILE A 4 22.95 -16.04 13.70
N ILE A 5 22.21 -16.64 14.64
CA ILE A 5 20.84 -16.26 14.94
C ILE A 5 20.93 -14.99 15.77
N THR A 6 20.80 -13.84 15.13
CA THR A 6 20.59 -12.58 15.84
C THR A 6 19.13 -12.58 16.30
N ALA A 7 18.90 -12.85 17.57
CA ALA A 7 17.60 -12.68 18.18
C ALA A 7 17.24 -11.18 18.12
N LEU A 8 16.26 -10.84 17.29
CA LEU A 8 15.63 -9.52 17.37
C LEU A 8 14.76 -9.53 18.63
N VAL A 9 15.28 -8.96 19.69
CA VAL A 9 14.49 -8.65 20.88
C VAL A 9 13.57 -7.50 20.50
N PHE A 10 12.28 -7.76 20.35
CA PHE A 10 11.27 -6.73 20.29
C PHE A 10 11.21 -6.05 21.68
N LEU A 11 11.96 -4.97 21.85
CA LEU A 11 11.66 -4.01 22.88
C LEU A 11 10.34 -3.35 22.47
N LEU A 12 9.23 -3.82 23.03
CA LEU A 12 8.00 -3.04 23.04
C LEU A 12 8.37 -1.68 23.67
N PRO A 13 8.22 -0.56 22.97
CA PRO A 13 8.40 0.73 23.62
C PRO A 13 7.38 0.75 24.76
N ALA A 14 7.86 1.01 25.99
CA ALA A 14 6.98 1.29 27.10
C ALA A 14 5.93 2.29 26.59
N PHE A 15 4.64 1.93 26.71
CA PHE A 15 3.54 2.83 26.36
C PHE A 15 3.70 4.10 27.18
N SER A 16 4.37 5.09 26.61
CA SER A 16 4.26 6.45 27.11
C SER A 16 2.83 6.89 26.87
N PRO A 17 2.14 7.50 27.87
CA PRO A 17 0.83 8.06 27.62
C PRO A 17 0.94 8.93 26.37
N VAL A 18 0.02 8.72 25.42
CA VAL A 18 -0.07 9.52 24.20
C VAL A 18 -0.17 10.96 24.65
N GLU A 19 0.93 11.72 24.57
CA GLU A 19 0.86 13.16 24.68
C GLU A 19 -0.06 13.60 23.55
N ALA A 20 -1.20 14.18 23.91
CA ALA A 20 -2.08 14.82 22.94
C ALA A 20 -1.21 15.71 22.07
N GLN A 21 -1.16 15.45 20.76
CA GLN A 21 -0.30 16.21 19.86
C GLN A 21 -0.64 17.68 20.06
N LYS A 22 0.35 18.45 20.55
CA LYS A 22 0.20 19.91 20.61
C LYS A 22 -0.13 20.37 19.21
N GLU A 23 -1.29 21.04 19.06
CA GLU A 23 -1.61 21.73 17.81
C GLU A 23 -0.38 22.53 17.39
N ALA A 24 0.25 22.15 16.28
CA ALA A 24 1.40 22.87 15.79
C ALA A 24 0.90 24.21 15.27
N VAL A 25 1.28 25.28 15.95
CA VAL A 25 0.96 26.63 15.49
C VAL A 25 1.62 26.84 14.12
N PRO A 26 0.84 27.16 13.05
CA PRO A 26 1.41 27.42 11.75
C PRO A 26 2.49 28.49 11.80
N SER A 27 3.57 28.32 11.06
CA SER A 27 4.57 29.37 10.90
C SER A 27 3.98 30.57 10.16
N SER A 28 4.58 31.73 10.35
CA SER A 28 4.16 32.95 9.61
C SER A 28 4.24 32.75 8.08
N GLY A 29 5.27 32.01 7.60
CA GLY A 29 5.39 31.66 6.19
C GLY A 29 4.25 30.74 5.70
N CYS A 30 3.83 29.75 6.49
CA CYS A 30 2.71 28.90 6.12
C CYS A 30 1.38 29.67 6.12
N MET A 31 1.17 30.61 7.02
CA MET A 31 -0.02 31.47 7.00
C MET A 31 -0.04 32.37 5.76
N GLU A 32 1.10 32.96 5.39
CA GLU A 32 1.23 33.74 4.15
C GLU A 32 0.96 32.90 2.92
N ALA A 33 1.57 31.70 2.81
CA ALA A 33 1.31 30.75 1.73
C ALA A 33 -0.19 30.43 1.63
N CYS A 34 -0.87 30.15 2.73
CA CYS A 34 -2.31 29.87 2.76
C CYS A 34 -3.15 31.03 2.23
N LEU A 35 -2.79 32.29 2.54
CA LEU A 35 -3.49 33.45 2.00
C LEU A 35 -3.28 33.61 0.49
N GLN A 36 -2.05 33.38 0.00
CA GLN A 36 -1.75 33.40 -1.43
C GLN A 36 -2.49 32.27 -2.17
N LEU A 37 -2.50 31.06 -1.61
CA LEU A 37 -3.24 29.92 -2.15
C LEU A 37 -4.76 30.19 -2.19
N ALA A 38 -5.32 30.80 -1.15
CA ALA A 38 -6.73 31.18 -1.15
C ALA A 38 -7.06 32.23 -2.24
N GLY A 39 -6.15 33.17 -2.47
CA GLY A 39 -6.29 34.19 -3.56
C GLY A 39 -6.19 33.56 -4.94
N GLY A 40 -5.29 32.61 -5.16
CA GLY A 40 -5.05 31.97 -6.47
C GLY A 40 -6.02 30.83 -6.81
N PHE A 41 -6.39 30.03 -5.82
CA PHE A 41 -7.19 28.81 -6.00
C PHE A 41 -8.66 28.95 -5.52
N GLY A 42 -9.02 30.02 -4.86
CA GLY A 42 -10.41 30.33 -4.47
C GLY A 42 -11.07 29.19 -3.69
N SER A 43 -12.15 28.63 -4.22
CA SER A 43 -12.91 27.53 -3.58
C SER A 43 -12.16 26.17 -3.50
N LEU A 44 -10.99 26.07 -4.10
CA LEU A 44 -10.12 24.89 -4.01
C LEU A 44 -9.08 24.98 -2.88
N ALA A 45 -9.03 26.11 -2.16
CA ALA A 45 -8.25 26.29 -0.96
C ALA A 45 -9.16 26.25 0.29
N TYR A 46 -8.78 25.43 1.27
CA TYR A 46 -9.59 25.15 2.44
C TYR A 46 -8.80 25.44 3.72
N PHE A 47 -9.43 26.11 4.65
CA PHE A 47 -8.90 26.35 5.99
C PHE A 47 -9.42 25.31 6.99
N PRO A 48 -8.81 25.21 8.18
CA PRO A 48 -9.28 24.31 9.24
C PRO A 48 -10.78 24.43 9.51
N GLY A 49 -11.43 23.29 9.79
CA GLY A 49 -12.89 23.24 9.99
C GLY A 49 -13.68 22.84 8.74
N ASN A 50 -13.08 22.74 7.57
CA ASN A 50 -13.70 22.16 6.37
C ASN A 50 -13.58 20.62 6.38
N SER A 51 -14.71 19.93 6.39
CA SER A 51 -14.85 18.49 6.67
C SER A 51 -14.70 17.55 5.46
N ASN A 52 -14.27 18.03 4.28
CA ASN A 52 -14.17 17.15 3.10
C ASN A 52 -12.79 16.54 2.87
N LEU A 53 -11.91 16.54 3.88
CA LEU A 53 -10.65 15.80 3.89
C LEU A 53 -10.95 14.37 4.31
N THR A 54 -10.58 13.40 3.45
CA THR A 54 -10.69 11.98 3.77
C THR A 54 -9.29 11.39 3.89
N VAL A 55 -8.97 10.87 5.06
CA VAL A 55 -7.75 10.12 5.35
C VAL A 55 -8.13 8.88 6.15
N TRP A 56 -7.32 7.84 6.04
CA TRP A 56 -7.68 6.52 6.55
C TRP A 56 -7.39 6.36 8.05
N ASP A 57 -6.18 6.67 8.48
CA ASP A 57 -5.72 6.46 9.85
C ASP A 57 -6.15 7.60 10.79
N GLU A 58 -6.55 7.26 12.00
CA GLU A 58 -7.02 8.23 13.00
C GLU A 58 -5.96 9.27 13.35
N LYS A 59 -4.67 8.90 13.43
CA LYS A 59 -3.57 9.83 13.70
C LYS A 59 -3.47 10.92 12.61
N GLN A 60 -3.80 10.57 11.36
CA GLN A 60 -3.90 11.52 10.26
C GLN A 60 -5.18 12.38 10.34
N GLN A 61 -6.29 11.79 10.84
CA GLN A 61 -7.56 12.51 11.02
C GLN A 61 -7.44 13.58 12.11
N GLU A 62 -6.64 13.33 13.13
CA GLU A 62 -6.35 14.28 14.22
C GLU A 62 -5.36 15.38 13.79
N ALA A 63 -4.60 15.15 12.71
CA ALA A 63 -3.61 16.10 12.22
C ALA A 63 -4.28 17.30 11.55
N GLN A 64 -3.85 18.52 11.88
CA GLN A 64 -4.41 19.75 11.34
C GLN A 64 -3.38 20.53 10.55
N SER A 65 -3.64 20.74 9.25
CA SER A 65 -2.84 21.65 8.42
C SER A 65 -3.27 23.11 8.60
N ALA A 66 -2.36 24.05 8.33
CA ALA A 66 -2.68 25.48 8.26
C ALA A 66 -3.73 25.79 7.19
N CYS A 67 -3.59 25.12 6.03
CA CYS A 67 -4.62 25.05 5.00
C CYS A 67 -4.39 23.84 4.09
N ARG A 68 -5.37 23.54 3.24
CA ARG A 68 -5.32 22.52 2.22
C ARG A 68 -5.69 23.10 0.87
N VAL A 69 -4.99 22.66 -0.18
CA VAL A 69 -5.27 23.09 -1.56
C VAL A 69 -5.44 21.89 -2.47
N GLN A 70 -6.39 21.96 -3.40
CA GLN A 70 -6.72 20.89 -4.35
C GLN A 70 -6.37 21.32 -5.78
N PRO A 71 -5.18 20.98 -6.29
CA PRO A 71 -4.83 21.21 -7.69
C PRO A 71 -5.72 20.38 -8.61
N THR A 72 -5.88 20.89 -9.84
CA THR A 72 -6.62 20.21 -10.92
C THR A 72 -5.73 19.89 -12.11
N THR A 73 -4.55 20.52 -12.18
CA THR A 73 -3.56 20.34 -13.26
C THR A 73 -2.15 20.24 -12.70
N THR A 74 -1.21 19.76 -13.52
CA THR A 74 0.23 19.75 -13.19
C THR A 74 0.77 21.16 -12.96
N GLU A 75 0.28 22.14 -13.73
CA GLU A 75 0.67 23.52 -13.58
C GLU A 75 0.21 24.10 -12.24
N ASP A 76 -0.99 23.73 -11.76
CA ASP A 76 -1.45 24.08 -10.42
C ASP A 76 -0.47 23.56 -9.36
N VAL A 77 -0.04 22.30 -9.46
CA VAL A 77 0.94 21.71 -8.53
C VAL A 77 2.25 22.47 -8.54
N SER A 78 2.75 22.81 -9.73
CA SER A 78 3.96 23.64 -9.89
C SER A 78 3.80 25.01 -9.22
N ASN A 79 2.70 25.71 -9.47
CA ASN A 79 2.42 27.03 -8.90
C ASN A 79 2.26 26.97 -7.37
N ILE A 80 1.58 25.95 -6.84
CA ILE A 80 1.47 25.72 -5.40
C ILE A 80 2.86 25.53 -4.80
N LEU A 81 3.70 24.70 -5.41
CA LEU A 81 5.04 24.44 -4.90
C LEU A 81 5.93 25.69 -4.92
N HIS A 82 5.82 26.57 -5.95
CA HIS A 82 6.49 27.87 -5.97
C HIS A 82 6.09 28.73 -4.75
N ILE A 83 4.80 28.87 -4.48
CA ILE A 83 4.31 29.63 -3.32
C ILE A 83 4.87 29.08 -2.01
N LEU A 84 4.89 27.75 -1.86
CA LEU A 84 5.38 27.09 -0.65
C LEU A 84 6.90 27.26 -0.46
N LEU A 85 7.68 27.21 -1.53
CA LEU A 85 9.12 27.43 -1.52
C LEU A 85 9.45 28.88 -1.15
N ASP A 86 8.79 29.86 -1.77
CA ASP A 86 9.00 31.29 -1.52
C ASP A 86 8.64 31.65 -0.06
N ALA A 87 7.60 31.03 0.49
CA ALA A 87 7.19 31.21 1.87
C ALA A 87 7.95 30.33 2.88
N SER A 88 8.85 29.46 2.42
CA SER A 88 9.53 28.45 3.26
C SER A 88 8.54 27.64 4.13
N CYS A 89 7.39 27.28 3.55
CA CYS A 89 6.35 26.54 4.23
C CYS A 89 6.49 25.02 3.98
N ARG A 90 6.42 24.25 5.07
CA ARG A 90 6.38 22.79 5.00
C ARG A 90 5.06 22.32 4.38
N PHE A 91 5.09 21.17 3.72
CA PHE A 91 3.88 20.60 3.13
C PHE A 91 3.89 19.08 3.15
N ALA A 92 2.71 18.50 2.95
CA ALA A 92 2.53 17.09 2.65
C ALA A 92 1.69 16.95 1.37
N VAL A 93 1.85 15.83 0.66
CA VAL A 93 1.09 15.51 -0.54
C VAL A 93 0.15 14.36 -0.25
N LYS A 94 -1.14 14.60 -0.35
CA LYS A 94 -2.16 13.58 -0.18
C LYS A 94 -2.61 13.04 -1.54
N GLY A 95 -2.28 11.78 -1.85
CA GLY A 95 -2.94 11.01 -2.91
C GLY A 95 -4.28 10.45 -2.42
N GLY A 96 -4.33 9.16 -2.05
CA GLY A 96 -5.53 8.53 -1.45
C GLY A 96 -5.72 8.80 0.04
N GLY A 97 -4.70 9.25 0.76
CA GLY A 97 -4.77 9.47 2.21
C GLY A 97 -4.69 8.17 3.04
N HIS A 98 -4.05 7.13 2.53
CA HIS A 98 -3.90 5.84 3.20
C HIS A 98 -2.63 5.73 4.07
N ALA A 99 -1.87 6.81 4.20
CA ALA A 99 -0.73 6.88 5.10
C ALA A 99 -1.18 6.87 6.57
N ARG A 100 -0.29 6.46 7.46
CA ARG A 100 -0.59 6.25 8.88
C ARG A 100 -0.15 7.40 9.78
N ASP A 101 1.04 7.92 9.53
CA ASP A 101 1.65 8.84 10.48
C ASP A 101 1.40 10.31 10.09
N PRO A 102 1.25 11.20 11.07
CA PRO A 102 1.15 12.64 10.81
C PRO A 102 2.31 13.12 9.95
N ASP A 103 2.05 14.13 9.12
CA ASP A 103 2.97 14.67 8.10
C ASP A 103 3.18 13.80 6.85
N ASP A 104 2.67 12.58 6.80
CA ASP A 104 2.74 11.76 5.57
C ASP A 104 1.74 12.25 4.51
N SER A 105 0.45 12.37 4.88
CA SER A 105 -0.62 12.88 3.99
C SER A 105 -1.18 14.24 4.43
N VAL A 106 -1.14 14.52 5.73
CA VAL A 106 -1.64 15.78 6.31
C VAL A 106 -0.48 16.49 6.98
N SER A 107 -0.09 17.66 6.48
CA SER A 107 1.01 18.44 7.05
C SER A 107 0.59 19.16 8.33
N VAL A 108 1.11 18.76 9.47
CA VAL A 108 0.78 19.38 10.76
C VAL A 108 1.30 20.81 10.82
N GLY A 109 0.39 21.80 10.83
CA GLY A 109 0.73 23.23 10.81
C GLY A 109 1.32 23.75 9.49
N GLY A 110 1.45 22.90 8.48
CA GLY A 110 1.88 23.26 7.13
C GLY A 110 0.75 23.25 6.12
N VAL A 111 1.04 23.09 4.83
CA VAL A 111 0.05 23.01 3.76
C VAL A 111 -0.13 21.56 3.29
N THR A 112 -1.37 21.11 3.16
CA THR A 112 -1.68 19.83 2.51
C THR A 112 -2.06 20.04 1.06
N ILE A 113 -1.29 19.46 0.13
CA ILE A 113 -1.61 19.40 -1.30
C ILE A 113 -2.43 18.13 -1.53
N ASP A 114 -3.74 18.29 -1.73
CA ASP A 114 -4.68 17.18 -1.86
C ASP A 114 -5.00 16.90 -3.33
N MET A 115 -4.43 15.85 -3.86
CA MET A 115 -4.50 15.49 -5.29
C MET A 115 -5.86 14.93 -5.74
N GLN A 116 -6.85 14.82 -4.86
CA GLN A 116 -8.14 14.14 -5.15
C GLN A 116 -8.95 14.74 -6.31
N LYS A 117 -8.63 15.96 -6.78
CA LYS A 117 -9.26 16.57 -7.97
C LYS A 117 -8.58 16.17 -9.28
N MET A 118 -7.39 15.63 -9.24
CA MET A 118 -6.67 15.12 -10.40
C MET A 118 -7.11 13.66 -10.65
N ARG A 119 -8.11 13.45 -11.52
CA ARG A 119 -8.74 12.14 -11.76
C ARG A 119 -9.00 11.84 -13.23
N SER A 120 -8.20 12.38 -14.14
CA SER A 120 -8.30 12.06 -15.55
C SER A 120 -7.79 10.63 -15.83
N ILE A 121 -8.44 9.96 -16.79
CA ILE A 121 -8.06 8.66 -17.33
C ILE A 121 -8.05 8.77 -18.85
N GLU A 122 -6.89 8.56 -19.46
CA GLU A 122 -6.73 8.62 -20.90
C GLU A 122 -6.17 7.28 -21.41
N VAL A 123 -6.99 6.54 -22.14
CA VAL A 123 -6.56 5.27 -22.76
C VAL A 123 -5.93 5.59 -24.12
N SER A 124 -4.72 5.06 -24.39
CA SER A 124 -4.07 5.21 -25.70
C SER A 124 -4.90 4.62 -26.83
N ALA A 125 -4.74 5.13 -28.05
CA ALA A 125 -5.52 4.71 -29.20
C ALA A 125 -5.33 3.21 -29.52
N ASP A 126 -4.15 2.66 -29.28
CA ASP A 126 -3.81 1.25 -29.41
C ASP A 126 -4.25 0.38 -28.23
N ARG A 127 -4.73 1.01 -27.14
CA ARG A 127 -5.14 0.37 -25.88
C ARG A 127 -4.02 -0.41 -25.17
N LEU A 128 -2.77 -0.05 -25.40
CA LEU A 128 -1.61 -0.69 -24.75
C LEU A 128 -1.13 0.07 -23.52
N SER A 129 -1.61 1.30 -23.33
CA SER A 129 -1.29 2.10 -22.14
C SER A 129 -2.46 2.97 -21.69
N VAL A 130 -2.38 3.40 -20.44
CA VAL A 130 -3.33 4.32 -19.83
C VAL A 130 -2.56 5.40 -19.09
N LYS A 131 -2.85 6.67 -19.37
CA LYS A 131 -2.38 7.80 -18.57
C LYS A 131 -3.40 8.10 -17.48
N LEU A 132 -2.93 8.13 -16.25
CA LEU A 132 -3.74 8.31 -15.04
C LEU A 132 -3.21 9.46 -14.20
N ASP A 133 -4.11 10.30 -13.72
CA ASP A 133 -3.78 11.30 -12.71
C ASP A 133 -3.48 10.65 -11.35
N SER A 134 -2.61 11.27 -10.55
CA SER A 134 -2.16 10.74 -9.26
C SER A 134 -3.21 10.77 -8.14
N GLY A 135 -4.32 11.50 -8.33
CA GLY A 135 -5.44 11.55 -7.39
C GLY A 135 -6.41 10.37 -7.46
N HIS A 136 -6.16 9.41 -8.36
CA HIS A 136 -6.94 8.18 -8.40
C HIS A 136 -6.77 7.35 -7.14
N VAL A 137 -7.86 6.77 -6.70
CA VAL A 137 -7.90 5.83 -5.57
C VAL A 137 -8.64 4.57 -6.00
N LEU A 138 -8.17 3.43 -5.53
CA LEU A 138 -8.92 2.20 -5.46
C LEU A 138 -9.39 2.08 -4.00
N HIS A 139 -10.67 2.35 -3.77
CA HIS A 139 -11.22 2.58 -2.43
C HIS A 139 -10.46 3.69 -1.68
N ASN A 140 -9.70 3.35 -0.66
CA ASN A 140 -8.93 4.31 0.14
C ASN A 140 -7.43 4.32 -0.21
N VAL A 141 -6.96 3.39 -1.06
CA VAL A 141 -5.54 3.32 -1.46
C VAL A 141 -5.30 4.20 -2.66
N GLY A 142 -4.43 5.18 -2.53
CA GLY A 142 -4.07 6.10 -3.62
C GLY A 142 -3.07 5.50 -4.60
N LEU A 143 -3.29 5.73 -5.90
CA LEU A 143 -2.39 5.31 -6.96
C LEU A 143 -0.94 5.77 -6.71
N GLY A 144 -0.75 7.03 -6.30
CA GLY A 144 0.58 7.61 -6.13
C GLY A 144 1.44 6.83 -5.14
N GLY A 145 0.97 6.65 -3.89
CA GLY A 145 1.71 5.89 -2.87
C GLY A 145 1.88 4.42 -3.25
N PHE A 146 0.84 3.79 -3.79
CA PHE A 146 0.88 2.41 -4.23
C PHE A 146 1.92 2.17 -5.33
N ALA A 147 1.90 2.97 -6.39
CA ALA A 147 2.76 2.80 -7.54
C ALA A 147 4.23 3.19 -7.28
N LEU A 148 4.47 4.24 -6.47
CA LEU A 148 5.82 4.68 -6.12
C LEU A 148 6.49 3.77 -5.08
N GLY A 149 5.71 3.04 -4.27
CA GLY A 149 6.22 2.10 -3.27
C GLY A 149 6.39 0.67 -3.77
N GLY A 150 6.11 0.40 -5.05
CA GLY A 150 6.17 -0.93 -5.65
C GLY A 150 4.82 -1.38 -6.19
N GLY A 151 3.83 -1.56 -5.32
CA GLY A 151 2.46 -1.93 -5.68
C GLY A 151 2.30 -3.39 -6.07
N PHE A 152 1.85 -4.21 -5.11
CA PHE A 152 1.55 -5.63 -5.33
C PHE A 152 0.08 -5.82 -5.71
N SER A 153 -0.20 -6.71 -6.65
CA SER A 153 -1.56 -7.06 -7.11
C SER A 153 -1.68 -8.55 -7.43
N ALA A 154 -2.91 -9.03 -7.60
CA ALA A 154 -3.22 -10.37 -8.09
C ALA A 154 -2.49 -10.74 -9.38
N LEU A 155 -2.15 -9.75 -10.20
CA LEU A 155 -1.49 -9.94 -11.49
C LEU A 155 0.04 -9.75 -11.44
N SER A 156 0.59 -9.45 -10.25
CA SER A 156 2.05 -9.26 -10.11
C SER A 156 2.88 -10.48 -10.48
N PRO A 157 2.44 -11.73 -10.26
CA PRO A 157 3.16 -12.90 -10.75
C PRO A 157 3.28 -12.97 -12.28
N MET A 158 2.32 -12.38 -13.02
CA MET A 158 2.32 -12.36 -14.49
C MET A 158 3.09 -11.17 -15.06
N TYR A 159 2.97 -9.99 -14.44
CA TYR A 159 3.38 -8.73 -15.05
C TYR A 159 4.41 -7.94 -14.25
N GLY A 160 4.83 -8.43 -13.09
CA GLY A 160 5.65 -7.67 -12.14
C GLY A 160 4.81 -6.78 -11.23
N LEU A 161 5.46 -5.98 -10.41
CA LEU A 161 4.82 -5.01 -9.53
C LEU A 161 4.20 -3.85 -10.34
N ALA A 162 3.35 -3.04 -9.72
CA ALA A 162 2.76 -1.88 -10.39
C ALA A 162 3.84 -0.93 -10.95
N MET A 163 4.90 -0.67 -10.18
CA MET A 163 6.04 0.14 -10.62
C MET A 163 6.76 -0.40 -11.86
N ASP A 164 6.72 -1.73 -12.09
CA ASP A 164 7.33 -2.37 -13.25
C ASP A 164 6.49 -2.18 -14.53
N ASN A 165 5.27 -1.73 -14.40
CA ASN A 165 4.35 -1.49 -15.50
C ASN A 165 4.14 0.00 -15.81
N ILE A 166 4.92 0.89 -15.19
CA ILE A 166 4.90 2.32 -15.47
C ILE A 166 5.96 2.62 -16.53
N PHE A 167 5.55 3.23 -17.63
CA PHE A 167 6.45 3.64 -18.70
C PHE A 167 6.98 5.05 -18.51
N GLU A 168 6.15 5.92 -17.89
CA GLU A 168 6.45 7.33 -17.80
C GLU A 168 5.74 7.97 -16.62
N TYR A 169 6.43 8.94 -16.03
CA TYR A 169 5.89 9.82 -14.97
C TYR A 169 5.92 11.26 -15.45
N GLU A 170 4.90 12.03 -15.11
CA GLU A 170 4.97 13.49 -15.12
C GLU A 170 5.26 13.94 -13.68
N LEU A 171 6.39 14.60 -13.50
CA LEU A 171 6.95 14.92 -12.19
C LEU A 171 7.16 16.42 -12.04
N VAL A 172 6.64 16.99 -10.96
CA VAL A 172 7.01 18.34 -10.50
C VAL A 172 8.19 18.18 -9.54
N LEU A 173 9.36 18.64 -9.98
CA LEU A 173 10.61 18.57 -9.23
C LEU A 173 10.59 19.49 -7.98
N PRO A 174 11.51 19.31 -7.02
CA PRO A 174 11.59 20.16 -5.82
C PRO A 174 11.77 21.66 -6.10
N ASN A 175 12.25 22.05 -7.28
CA ASN A 175 12.35 23.44 -7.73
C ASN A 175 11.10 23.90 -8.52
N ALA A 176 10.00 23.19 -8.39
CA ALA A 176 8.73 23.43 -9.05
C ALA A 176 8.73 23.26 -10.59
N THR A 177 9.84 22.85 -11.22
CA THR A 177 9.83 22.59 -12.66
C THR A 177 9.18 21.24 -13.00
N VAL A 178 8.39 21.22 -14.08
CA VAL A 178 7.75 19.99 -14.57
C VAL A 178 8.70 19.24 -15.52
N ARG A 179 8.74 17.93 -15.38
CA ARG A 179 9.52 17.03 -16.25
C ARG A 179 8.74 15.76 -16.55
N THR A 180 8.93 15.29 -17.79
CA THR A 180 8.55 13.94 -18.20
C THR A 180 9.71 13.01 -17.93
N ILE A 181 9.50 11.96 -17.15
CA ILE A 181 10.51 11.01 -16.67
C ILE A 181 10.20 9.64 -17.23
N ASN A 182 11.14 9.10 -18.00
CA ASN A 182 11.11 7.72 -18.52
C ASN A 182 12.54 7.19 -18.66
N ASP A 183 12.68 5.95 -19.08
CA ASP A 183 13.98 5.26 -19.23
C ASP A 183 14.91 5.88 -20.27
N GLN A 184 14.39 6.73 -21.18
CA GLN A 184 15.16 7.38 -22.24
C GLN A 184 15.57 8.82 -21.88
N THR A 185 14.73 9.57 -21.19
CA THR A 185 14.94 11.01 -20.92
C THR A 185 15.64 11.27 -19.59
N HIS A 186 15.28 10.54 -18.53
CA HIS A 186 15.86 10.67 -17.19
C HIS A 186 15.95 9.29 -16.52
N PRO A 187 16.83 8.40 -16.99
CA PRO A 187 16.88 7.01 -16.53
C PRO A 187 17.20 6.85 -15.04
N ASP A 188 17.97 7.75 -14.47
CA ASP A 188 18.29 7.79 -13.04
C ASP A 188 17.07 8.12 -12.17
N LEU A 189 16.29 9.12 -12.54
CA LEU A 189 15.03 9.45 -11.87
C LEU A 189 13.96 8.39 -12.12
N TYR A 190 13.92 7.81 -13.33
CA TYR A 190 13.02 6.71 -13.64
C TYR A 190 13.29 5.50 -12.74
N PHE A 191 14.56 5.14 -12.54
CA PHE A 191 14.96 4.11 -11.58
C PHE A 191 14.55 4.49 -10.15
N ALA A 192 14.83 5.72 -9.73
CA ALA A 192 14.58 6.21 -8.38
C ALA A 192 13.09 6.25 -8.02
N LEU A 193 12.20 6.64 -8.95
CA LEU A 193 10.75 6.69 -8.75
C LEU A 193 10.11 5.29 -8.64
N ARG A 194 10.79 4.26 -9.11
CA ARG A 194 10.36 2.86 -8.99
C ARG A 194 10.79 2.31 -7.63
N GLY A 195 9.94 2.44 -6.63
CA GLY A 195 10.17 1.97 -5.26
C GLY A 195 10.83 2.97 -4.31
N GLY A 196 11.25 4.17 -4.81
CA GLY A 196 11.86 5.20 -3.97
C GLY A 196 10.89 6.19 -3.34
N MET A 197 9.58 5.94 -3.46
CA MET A 197 8.51 6.71 -2.82
C MET A 197 8.49 8.20 -3.22
N ASN A 198 8.14 9.09 -2.28
CA ASN A 198 7.92 10.53 -2.47
C ASN A 198 9.17 11.41 -2.32
N ASN A 199 10.37 10.86 -2.51
CA ASN A 199 11.62 11.58 -2.22
C ASN A 199 12.11 12.52 -3.34
N PHE A 200 11.56 12.42 -4.55
CA PHE A 200 12.13 13.04 -5.74
C PHE A 200 11.28 14.17 -6.33
N GLY A 201 10.08 14.37 -5.83
CA GLY A 201 9.13 15.37 -6.28
C GLY A 201 7.69 14.89 -6.21
N ILE A 202 6.78 15.64 -6.81
CA ILE A 202 5.34 15.34 -6.83
C ILE A 202 4.96 14.77 -8.20
N VAL A 203 4.63 13.49 -8.26
CA VAL A 203 4.12 12.86 -9.48
C VAL A 203 2.67 13.26 -9.70
N THR A 204 2.39 13.82 -10.85
CA THR A 204 1.04 14.26 -11.24
C THR A 204 0.34 13.25 -12.15
N HIS A 205 1.09 12.57 -13.01
CA HIS A 205 0.56 11.55 -13.91
C HIS A 205 1.46 10.31 -13.98
N PHE A 206 0.83 9.17 -14.23
CA PHE A 206 1.46 7.89 -14.48
C PHE A 206 0.99 7.37 -15.83
N THR A 207 1.89 7.01 -16.74
CA THR A 207 1.56 6.25 -17.94
C THR A 207 1.87 4.78 -17.68
N ILE A 208 0.82 3.97 -17.55
CA ILE A 208 0.88 2.58 -17.11
C ILE A 208 0.51 1.64 -18.27
N ARG A 209 1.17 0.50 -18.35
CA ARG A 209 0.83 -0.57 -19.29
C ARG A 209 -0.61 -1.05 -19.07
N ALA A 210 -1.37 -1.14 -20.14
CA ALA A 210 -2.65 -1.84 -20.17
C ALA A 210 -2.43 -3.30 -20.57
N VAL A 211 -3.09 -4.21 -19.85
CA VAL A 211 -3.03 -5.65 -20.12
C VAL A 211 -4.42 -6.20 -20.35
N PRO A 212 -4.60 -7.19 -21.25
CA PRO A 212 -5.88 -7.85 -21.43
C PRO A 212 -6.17 -8.70 -20.20
N GLN A 213 -7.27 -8.42 -19.51
CA GLN A 213 -7.76 -9.18 -18.37
C GLN A 213 -9.27 -9.37 -18.48
N GLY A 214 -9.71 -10.63 -18.44
CA GLY A 214 -11.10 -11.01 -18.35
C GLY A 214 -11.54 -11.27 -16.91
N GLN A 215 -12.60 -12.07 -16.76
CA GLN A 215 -12.97 -12.62 -15.46
C GLN A 215 -11.86 -13.53 -14.93
N MET A 216 -11.76 -13.62 -13.62
CA MET A 216 -10.79 -14.43 -12.91
C MET A 216 -11.46 -15.21 -11.78
N HIS A 217 -10.80 -16.24 -11.28
CA HIS A 217 -11.16 -16.86 -10.01
C HIS A 217 -10.59 -16.04 -8.88
N GLY A 218 -11.37 -15.80 -7.83
CA GLY A 218 -10.90 -15.07 -6.66
C GLY A 218 -11.86 -15.13 -5.49
N GLY A 219 -11.43 -14.56 -4.38
CA GLY A 219 -12.14 -14.48 -3.12
C GLY A 219 -11.33 -15.05 -1.95
N SER A 220 -12.00 -15.27 -0.83
CA SER A 220 -11.35 -15.76 0.40
C SER A 220 -12.08 -16.95 1.00
N ARG A 221 -11.35 -17.71 1.81
CA ARG A 221 -11.89 -18.70 2.74
C ARG A 221 -11.44 -18.39 4.15
N ILE A 222 -12.33 -18.63 5.11
CA ILE A 222 -12.05 -18.56 6.54
C ILE A 222 -12.00 -19.98 7.08
N TYR A 223 -10.99 -20.23 7.90
CA TYR A 223 -10.75 -21.50 8.53
C TYR A 223 -10.63 -21.30 10.04
N SER A 224 -11.10 -22.30 10.80
CA SER A 224 -10.85 -22.39 12.23
C SER A 224 -9.36 -22.60 12.52
N VAL A 225 -8.90 -22.15 13.69
CA VAL A 225 -7.50 -22.24 14.11
C VAL A 225 -6.96 -23.69 14.16
N ASP A 226 -7.83 -24.70 14.33
CA ASP A 226 -7.45 -26.12 14.31
C ASP A 226 -6.93 -26.58 12.93
N LYS A 227 -7.15 -25.81 11.86
CA LYS A 227 -6.63 -26.04 10.50
C LYS A 227 -5.28 -25.37 10.25
N ARG A 228 -4.68 -24.79 11.27
CA ARG A 228 -3.44 -24.02 11.17
C ARG A 228 -2.32 -24.78 10.45
N GLU A 229 -2.06 -26.00 10.87
CA GLU A 229 -0.97 -26.81 10.30
C GLU A 229 -1.24 -27.17 8.83
N ASP A 230 -2.49 -27.49 8.49
CA ASP A 230 -2.89 -27.75 7.10
C ASP A 230 -2.65 -26.53 6.23
N ILE A 231 -3.05 -25.34 6.69
CA ILE A 231 -2.90 -24.07 5.94
C ILE A 231 -1.42 -23.66 5.80
N LEU A 232 -0.60 -23.82 6.85
CA LEU A 232 0.84 -23.56 6.80
C LEU A 232 1.53 -24.43 5.74
N GLU A 233 1.26 -25.75 5.74
CA GLU A 233 1.82 -26.66 4.75
C GLU A 233 1.35 -26.31 3.33
N GLN A 234 0.06 -26.07 3.15
CA GLN A 234 -0.48 -25.70 1.84
C GLN A 234 0.09 -24.37 1.33
N ALA A 235 0.23 -23.36 2.16
CA ALA A 235 0.83 -22.08 1.78
C ALA A 235 2.30 -22.24 1.37
N TYR A 236 3.06 -23.05 2.10
CA TYR A 236 4.43 -23.39 1.74
C TYR A 236 4.52 -24.12 0.39
N GLN A 237 3.63 -25.10 0.14
CA GLN A 237 3.55 -25.80 -1.15
C GLN A 237 3.16 -24.88 -2.30
N LEU A 238 2.18 -23.99 -2.09
CA LEU A 238 1.80 -22.99 -3.09
C LEU A 238 2.98 -22.09 -3.47
N THR A 239 3.77 -21.67 -2.49
CA THR A 239 4.91 -20.76 -2.72
C THR A 239 6.10 -21.47 -3.40
N THR A 240 6.36 -22.74 -3.06
CA THR A 240 7.57 -23.43 -3.49
C THR A 240 7.37 -24.35 -4.69
N THR A 241 6.26 -25.11 -4.71
CA THR A 241 5.96 -26.09 -5.75
C THR A 241 5.29 -25.44 -6.96
N TRP A 242 4.36 -24.50 -6.72
CA TRP A 242 3.62 -23.80 -7.78
C TRP A 242 4.25 -22.47 -8.21
N LYS A 243 5.49 -22.21 -7.83
CA LYS A 243 6.21 -20.95 -8.11
C LYS A 243 6.29 -20.56 -9.58
N ASN A 244 6.11 -21.49 -10.51
CA ASN A 244 6.13 -21.26 -11.96
C ASN A 244 4.73 -20.97 -12.56
N ASP A 245 3.65 -21.14 -11.80
CA ASP A 245 2.31 -20.76 -12.25
C ASP A 245 2.08 -19.27 -12.01
N THR A 246 2.40 -18.49 -13.02
CA THR A 246 2.30 -17.02 -12.93
C THR A 246 0.85 -16.51 -12.92
N ALA A 247 -0.14 -17.35 -13.19
CA ALA A 247 -1.54 -16.97 -13.08
C ALA A 247 -2.05 -17.00 -11.63
N MET A 248 -1.28 -17.59 -10.70
CA MET A 248 -1.65 -17.76 -9.30
C MET A 248 -1.11 -16.62 -8.44
N ALA A 249 -1.98 -16.07 -7.59
CA ALA A 249 -1.61 -15.25 -6.46
C ALA A 249 -2.40 -15.67 -5.22
N PHE A 250 -1.81 -15.55 -4.05
CA PHE A 250 -2.50 -15.75 -2.78
C PHE A 250 -1.78 -14.99 -1.67
N TYR A 251 -2.48 -14.78 -0.60
CA TYR A 251 -1.93 -14.47 0.72
C TYR A 251 -2.80 -15.12 1.78
N TYR A 252 -2.26 -15.34 2.96
CA TYR A 252 -3.07 -15.77 4.08
C TYR A 252 -2.79 -14.89 5.30
N ARG A 253 -3.77 -14.81 6.18
CA ARG A 253 -3.70 -14.08 7.43
C ARG A 253 -4.01 -14.98 8.60
N PHE A 254 -3.32 -14.75 9.67
CA PHE A 254 -3.59 -15.30 10.99
C PHE A 254 -3.94 -14.13 11.89
N GLU A 255 -5.17 -14.07 12.35
CA GLU A 255 -5.79 -12.88 12.94
C GLU A 255 -6.47 -13.24 14.24
N TYR A 256 -6.32 -12.41 15.28
CA TYR A 256 -7.06 -12.54 16.52
C TYR A 256 -8.44 -11.87 16.38
N ASP A 257 -9.48 -12.64 16.63
CA ASP A 257 -10.85 -12.20 16.71
C ASP A 257 -11.19 -11.92 18.17
N GLN A 258 -11.31 -10.65 18.53
CA GLN A 258 -11.58 -10.21 19.89
C GLN A 258 -12.98 -10.65 20.36
N GLU A 259 -13.98 -10.75 19.47
CA GLU A 259 -15.33 -11.14 19.81
C GLU A 259 -15.39 -12.64 20.16
N ALA A 260 -14.69 -13.45 19.40
CA ALA A 260 -14.57 -14.89 19.65
C ALA A 260 -13.57 -15.25 20.76
N ASP A 261 -12.67 -14.34 21.15
CA ASP A 261 -11.47 -14.56 21.99
C ASP A 261 -10.64 -15.72 21.48
N ASP A 262 -10.49 -15.81 20.15
CA ASP A 262 -9.73 -16.90 19.49
C ASP A 262 -9.08 -16.38 18.19
N PHE A 263 -8.28 -17.23 17.56
CA PHE A 263 -7.64 -16.92 16.29
C PHE A 263 -8.39 -17.56 15.12
N ILE A 264 -8.41 -16.86 14.01
CA ILE A 264 -8.92 -17.34 12.73
C ILE A 264 -7.84 -17.28 11.65
N LEU A 265 -8.00 -18.12 10.65
CA LEU A 265 -7.17 -18.09 9.44
C LEU A 265 -8.02 -17.66 8.25
N GLY A 266 -7.53 -16.70 7.50
CA GLY A 266 -8.13 -16.30 6.23
C GLY A 266 -7.14 -16.56 5.10
N MET A 267 -7.57 -17.16 4.00
CA MET A 267 -6.74 -17.29 2.79
C MET A 267 -7.45 -16.69 1.60
N ASN A 268 -6.84 -15.67 1.02
CA ASN A 268 -7.24 -15.13 -0.27
C ASN A 268 -6.61 -15.94 -1.38
N GLN A 269 -7.41 -16.32 -2.35
CA GLN A 269 -6.99 -17.05 -3.54
C GLN A 269 -7.34 -16.20 -4.77
N GLU A 270 -6.41 -16.09 -5.70
CA GLU A 270 -6.58 -15.34 -6.93
C GLU A 270 -5.92 -16.11 -8.08
N TYR A 271 -6.66 -16.31 -9.14
CA TYR A 271 -6.18 -16.98 -10.36
C TYR A 271 -6.64 -16.21 -11.59
N ALA A 272 -5.70 -15.72 -12.39
CA ALA A 272 -5.96 -14.78 -13.48
C ALA A 272 -6.90 -15.28 -14.58
N HIS A 273 -7.33 -16.55 -14.51
CA HIS A 273 -8.26 -17.18 -15.46
C HIS A 273 -9.57 -17.61 -14.81
N PRO A 274 -10.70 -17.65 -15.53
CA PRO A 274 -12.01 -18.02 -14.99
C PRO A 274 -12.16 -19.54 -14.81
N ILE A 275 -11.35 -20.13 -13.95
CA ILE A 275 -11.35 -21.56 -13.60
C ILE A 275 -11.84 -21.70 -12.17
N SER A 276 -12.99 -22.35 -11.95
CA SER A 276 -13.65 -22.43 -10.63
C SER A 276 -12.85 -23.19 -9.55
N ASN A 277 -11.97 -24.10 -9.94
CA ASN A 277 -11.06 -24.80 -9.01
C ASN A 277 -9.69 -24.95 -9.68
N PRO A 278 -8.88 -23.87 -9.71
CA PRO A 278 -7.60 -23.87 -10.40
C PRO A 278 -6.65 -24.93 -9.85
N PRO A 279 -5.81 -25.52 -10.70
CA PRO A 279 -4.92 -26.61 -10.30
C PRO A 279 -4.09 -26.34 -9.04
N PRO A 280 -3.49 -25.14 -8.83
CA PRO A 280 -2.70 -24.87 -7.62
C PRO A 280 -3.51 -24.98 -6.33
N PHE A 281 -4.77 -24.53 -6.36
CA PHE A 281 -5.60 -24.45 -5.15
C PHE A 281 -6.39 -25.73 -4.82
N ARG A 282 -6.29 -26.80 -5.62
CA ARG A 282 -7.10 -27.99 -5.42
C ARG A 282 -6.90 -28.62 -4.05
N GLN A 283 -5.65 -28.74 -3.60
CA GLN A 283 -5.35 -29.38 -2.30
C GLN A 283 -5.80 -28.52 -1.13
N VAL A 284 -5.49 -27.23 -1.12
CA VAL A 284 -5.96 -26.33 -0.06
C VAL A 284 -7.48 -26.20 -0.05
N ASN A 285 -8.12 -26.38 -1.20
CA ASN A 285 -9.59 -26.36 -1.30
C ASN A 285 -10.27 -27.60 -0.71
N GLU A 286 -9.52 -28.66 -0.40
CA GLU A 286 -10.01 -29.85 0.34
C GLU A 286 -10.00 -29.64 1.86
N VAL A 287 -9.24 -28.64 2.36
CA VAL A 287 -9.23 -28.31 3.79
C VAL A 287 -10.60 -27.80 4.21
N PRO A 288 -11.23 -28.38 5.26
CA PRO A 288 -12.50 -27.90 5.76
C PRO A 288 -12.45 -26.41 6.17
N PHE A 289 -13.45 -25.65 5.79
CA PHE A 289 -13.54 -24.19 5.99
C PHE A 289 -14.88 -23.79 6.60
N GLU A 290 -14.92 -22.64 7.23
CA GLU A 290 -16.13 -22.08 7.86
C GLU A 290 -16.96 -21.26 6.88
N SER A 291 -16.30 -20.43 6.07
CA SER A 291 -16.96 -19.60 5.05
C SER A 291 -16.11 -19.43 3.82
N SER A 292 -16.74 -19.09 2.69
CA SER A 292 -16.05 -18.89 1.40
C SER A 292 -16.77 -17.86 0.54
N THR A 293 -16.01 -16.96 -0.06
CA THR A 293 -16.45 -16.03 -1.11
C THR A 293 -15.89 -16.38 -2.49
N LEU A 294 -15.22 -17.53 -2.63
CA LEU A 294 -14.58 -17.95 -3.88
C LEU A 294 -15.60 -18.03 -5.02
N ARG A 295 -15.28 -17.35 -6.12
CA ARG A 295 -16.14 -17.30 -7.33
C ARG A 295 -15.33 -16.89 -8.57
N ILE A 296 -15.99 -16.93 -9.72
CA ILE A 296 -15.49 -16.31 -10.96
C ILE A 296 -16.17 -14.95 -11.08
N ASP A 297 -15.35 -13.89 -11.19
CA ASP A 297 -15.86 -12.53 -11.31
C ASP A 297 -14.83 -11.61 -12.00
N TRP A 298 -15.18 -10.34 -12.19
CA TRP A 298 -14.26 -9.33 -12.67
C TRP A 298 -13.29 -8.87 -11.56
N PRO A 299 -12.03 -8.55 -11.88
CA PRO A 299 -11.04 -8.08 -10.89
C PRO A 299 -11.54 -6.90 -10.03
N SER A 300 -12.32 -5.99 -10.61
CA SER A 300 -12.91 -4.85 -9.91
C SER A 300 -13.86 -5.25 -8.77
N ASN A 301 -14.49 -6.41 -8.86
CA ASN A 301 -15.40 -6.89 -7.81
C ASN A 301 -14.66 -7.51 -6.62
N PHE A 302 -13.46 -8.05 -6.85
CA PHE A 302 -12.59 -8.54 -5.78
C PHE A 302 -11.87 -7.40 -5.05
N SER A 303 -11.58 -6.31 -5.74
CA SER A 303 -10.90 -5.16 -5.15
C SER A 303 -11.68 -4.44 -4.04
N VAL A 304 -12.98 -4.73 -3.91
CA VAL A 304 -13.84 -4.21 -2.83
C VAL A 304 -13.88 -5.12 -1.59
N GLU A 305 -13.31 -6.33 -1.67
CA GLU A 305 -13.27 -7.26 -0.55
C GLU A 305 -12.06 -6.97 0.35
N GLY A 306 -12.24 -7.15 1.65
CA GLY A 306 -11.14 -6.96 2.61
C GLY A 306 -10.70 -5.52 2.81
N ILE A 307 -11.56 -4.54 2.50
CA ILE A 307 -11.27 -3.12 2.77
C ILE A 307 -11.27 -2.90 4.28
N SER A 308 -10.14 -2.44 4.80
CA SER A 308 -10.05 -2.00 6.18
C SER A 308 -10.91 -0.74 6.38
N PRO A 309 -11.78 -0.69 7.40
CA PRO A 309 -12.52 0.52 7.72
C PRO A 309 -11.55 1.69 7.99
N SER A 310 -12.00 2.92 7.71
CA SER A 310 -11.25 4.11 8.10
C SER A 310 -11.47 4.38 9.59
N GLY A 311 -10.51 5.04 10.21
CA GLY A 311 -10.44 5.18 11.65
C GLY A 311 -9.57 4.09 12.27
N GLY A 312 -9.35 4.20 13.57
CA GLY A 312 -8.39 3.36 14.25
C GLY A 312 -6.94 3.77 13.98
N ARG A 313 -6.08 3.46 14.93
CA ARG A 313 -4.64 3.74 14.90
C ARG A 313 -3.92 2.51 14.40
N ASN A 314 -3.30 2.61 13.24
CA ASN A 314 -2.68 1.47 12.60
C ASN A 314 -1.17 1.47 12.85
N LEU A 315 -0.63 0.31 13.23
CA LEU A 315 0.79 0.01 13.31
C LEU A 315 1.11 -1.12 12.33
N TYR A 316 2.20 -0.99 11.58
CA TYR A 316 2.70 -2.05 10.70
C TYR A 316 4.16 -2.32 10.95
N ALA A 317 4.51 -3.60 11.02
CA ALA A 317 5.88 -4.07 10.93
C ALA A 317 5.99 -5.08 9.80
N THR A 318 7.13 -5.12 9.12
CA THR A 318 7.35 -6.04 8.00
C THR A 318 8.67 -6.78 8.14
N VAL A 319 8.70 -8.01 7.70
CA VAL A 319 9.91 -8.80 7.53
C VAL A 319 9.83 -9.59 6.24
N THR A 320 10.95 -9.74 5.55
CA THR A 320 11.06 -10.53 4.32
C THR A 320 12.06 -11.66 4.52
N TYR A 321 11.72 -12.86 4.08
CA TYR A 321 12.51 -14.08 4.28
C TYR A 321 12.26 -15.08 3.14
N TYR A 322 13.07 -16.12 3.05
CA TYR A 322 12.79 -17.26 2.17
C TYR A 322 11.65 -18.11 2.73
N PRO A 323 10.77 -18.69 1.90
CA PRO A 323 9.61 -19.45 2.35
C PRO A 323 9.95 -20.50 3.39
N SER A 324 9.24 -20.51 4.51
CA SER A 324 9.48 -21.43 5.64
C SER A 324 8.22 -21.57 6.49
N ALA A 325 7.55 -22.73 6.38
CA ALA A 325 6.41 -23.04 7.24
C ALA A 325 6.74 -23.02 8.74
N ASP A 326 7.98 -23.41 9.10
CA ASP A 326 8.44 -23.38 10.50
C ASP A 326 8.60 -21.95 11.04
N LEU A 327 9.07 -21.03 10.19
CA LEU A 327 9.19 -19.62 10.57
C LEU A 327 7.79 -18.97 10.68
N ASP A 328 6.92 -19.27 9.74
CA ASP A 328 5.53 -18.79 9.76
C ASP A 328 4.81 -19.27 11.04
N ARG A 329 4.94 -20.54 11.38
CA ARG A 329 4.40 -21.12 12.62
C ARG A 329 4.94 -20.39 13.85
N LYS A 330 6.25 -20.18 13.89
CA LYS A 330 6.90 -19.51 15.02
C LYS A 330 6.43 -18.07 15.19
N MET A 331 6.24 -17.34 14.08
CA MET A 331 5.70 -15.97 14.14
C MET A 331 4.26 -15.96 14.67
N GLN A 332 3.44 -16.93 14.27
CA GLN A 332 2.08 -17.08 14.80
C GLN A 332 2.10 -17.43 16.30
N ASP A 333 3.00 -18.34 16.74
CA ASP A 333 3.15 -18.67 18.16
C ASP A 333 3.54 -17.42 18.99
N ILE A 334 4.48 -16.62 18.49
CA ILE A 334 4.87 -15.36 19.13
C ILE A 334 3.68 -14.40 19.20
N LEU A 335 2.91 -14.24 18.10
CA LEU A 335 1.74 -13.38 18.12
C LEU A 335 0.72 -13.84 19.17
N MET A 336 0.44 -15.15 19.24
CA MET A 336 -0.48 -15.73 20.24
C MET A 336 -0.04 -15.44 21.68
N GLU A 337 1.27 -15.48 21.95
CA GLU A 337 1.85 -15.21 23.26
C GLU A 337 1.84 -13.71 23.60
N GLU A 338 2.33 -12.89 22.68
CA GLU A 338 2.59 -11.47 22.94
C GLU A 338 1.32 -10.62 23.06
N ILE A 339 0.19 -11.04 22.45
CA ILE A 339 -1.06 -10.29 22.57
C ILE A 339 -1.76 -10.48 23.92
N GLN A 340 -1.45 -11.53 24.70
CA GLN A 340 -2.19 -11.87 25.92
C GLN A 340 -2.33 -10.69 26.91
N PRO A 341 -1.30 -9.86 27.16
CA PRO A 341 -1.43 -8.74 28.09
C PRO A 341 -2.29 -7.59 27.58
N ILE A 342 -2.57 -7.53 26.28
CA ILE A 342 -3.19 -6.38 25.61
C ILE A 342 -4.44 -6.73 24.79
N LYS A 343 -4.82 -8.00 24.72
CA LYS A 343 -5.92 -8.48 23.89
C LYS A 343 -7.29 -7.84 24.22
N ASP A 344 -7.45 -7.35 25.44
CA ASP A 344 -8.70 -6.73 25.91
C ASP A 344 -8.81 -5.22 25.57
N ILE A 345 -7.82 -4.63 24.89
CA ILE A 345 -7.91 -3.24 24.40
C ILE A 345 -9.04 -3.16 23.38
N PRO A 346 -10.05 -2.29 23.60
CA PRO A 346 -11.20 -2.21 22.69
C PRO A 346 -10.77 -1.92 21.24
N GLY A 347 -11.24 -2.72 20.30
CA GLY A 347 -10.94 -2.58 18.88
C GLY A 347 -9.57 -3.12 18.46
N PHE A 348 -8.84 -3.78 19.37
CA PHE A 348 -7.53 -4.37 19.07
C PHE A 348 -7.66 -5.56 18.13
N THR A 349 -7.09 -5.45 16.93
CA THR A 349 -7.15 -6.47 15.87
C THR A 349 -5.76 -6.75 15.32
N PRO A 350 -4.90 -7.49 16.04
CA PRO A 350 -3.59 -7.87 15.56
C PRO A 350 -3.69 -9.01 14.55
N SER A 351 -2.90 -8.93 13.49
CA SER A 351 -2.82 -10.02 12.52
C SER A 351 -1.43 -10.20 11.95
N LEU A 352 -1.15 -11.38 11.42
CA LEU A 352 -0.01 -11.68 10.56
C LEU A 352 -0.55 -11.92 9.16
N VAL A 353 -0.18 -11.06 8.21
CA VAL A 353 -0.46 -11.27 6.79
C VAL A 353 0.80 -11.79 6.13
N ILE A 354 0.73 -12.98 5.58
CA ILE A 354 1.86 -13.66 4.95
C ILE A 354 1.59 -13.72 3.45
N GLN A 355 2.44 -13.05 2.69
CA GLN A 355 2.27 -12.86 1.26
C GLN A 355 3.54 -13.26 0.50
N PRO A 356 3.46 -14.20 -0.45
CA PRO A 356 4.57 -14.53 -1.32
C PRO A 356 4.91 -13.38 -2.27
N LEU A 357 6.20 -13.09 -2.41
CA LEU A 357 6.74 -12.32 -3.52
C LEU A 357 7.34 -13.29 -4.53
N TYR A 358 6.66 -13.46 -5.64
CA TYR A 358 6.95 -14.49 -6.61
C TYR A 358 8.23 -14.22 -7.39
N GLU A 359 9.00 -15.27 -7.67
CA GLU A 359 10.24 -15.19 -8.46
C GLU A 359 10.02 -14.51 -9.83
N ALA A 360 8.87 -14.75 -10.46
CA ALA A 360 8.51 -14.10 -11.72
C ALA A 360 8.37 -12.58 -11.59
N ALA A 361 7.80 -12.08 -10.47
CA ALA A 361 7.70 -10.65 -10.19
C ALA A 361 9.08 -10.03 -9.92
N ILE A 362 9.95 -10.71 -9.17
CA ILE A 362 11.32 -10.29 -8.89
C ILE A 362 12.11 -10.19 -10.20
N ARG A 363 12.01 -11.23 -11.05
CA ARG A 363 12.67 -11.25 -12.37
C ARG A 363 12.15 -10.12 -13.28
N ALA A 364 10.85 -9.87 -13.32
CA ALA A 364 10.26 -8.77 -14.11
C ALA A 364 10.83 -7.41 -13.70
N ASN A 365 11.07 -7.19 -12.41
CA ASN A 365 11.74 -5.98 -11.92
C ASN A 365 13.18 -5.87 -12.44
N SER A 366 13.95 -6.94 -12.33
CA SER A 366 15.34 -6.99 -12.82
C SER A 366 15.44 -6.80 -14.34
N GLU A 367 14.59 -7.45 -15.13
CA GLU A 367 14.54 -7.34 -16.60
C GLU A 367 14.21 -5.92 -17.08
N ARG A 368 13.58 -5.12 -16.22
CA ARG A 368 13.27 -3.70 -16.49
C ARG A 368 14.26 -2.72 -15.89
N GLY A 369 15.47 -3.18 -15.59
CA GLY A 369 16.57 -2.35 -15.08
C GLY A 369 16.58 -2.17 -13.58
N GLY A 370 15.81 -2.98 -12.82
CA GLY A 370 15.75 -2.89 -11.37
C GLY A 370 14.95 -1.69 -10.86
N SER A 371 15.04 -1.44 -9.57
CA SER A 371 14.31 -0.37 -8.88
C SER A 371 15.03 0.07 -7.59
N ALA A 372 14.67 1.24 -7.08
CA ALA A 372 15.18 1.74 -5.80
C ALA A 372 14.71 0.90 -4.58
N ALA A 373 13.74 0.01 -4.76
CA ALA A 373 13.31 -0.92 -3.72
C ALA A 373 14.36 -2.01 -3.41
N GLY A 374 15.37 -2.21 -4.28
CA GLY A 374 16.45 -3.18 -4.06
C GLY A 374 15.98 -4.63 -3.96
N ILE A 375 14.95 -4.99 -4.71
CA ILE A 375 14.38 -6.35 -4.67
C ILE A 375 15.26 -7.27 -5.52
N GLU A 376 16.09 -8.06 -4.84
CA GLU A 376 16.97 -9.05 -5.45
C GLU A 376 16.86 -10.36 -4.67
N ALA A 377 16.60 -11.48 -5.38
CA ALA A 377 16.62 -12.81 -4.78
C ALA A 377 16.78 -13.92 -5.83
N ASP A 378 17.38 -15.03 -5.42
CA ASP A 378 17.55 -16.24 -6.22
C ASP A 378 16.40 -17.24 -6.01
N GLY A 379 15.16 -16.77 -5.89
CA GLY A 379 13.96 -17.56 -5.69
C GLY A 379 12.81 -16.74 -5.11
N PRO A 380 11.67 -17.38 -4.82
CA PRO A 380 10.56 -16.70 -4.20
C PRO A 380 10.92 -16.22 -2.79
N LEU A 381 10.39 -15.06 -2.42
CA LEU A 381 10.45 -14.53 -1.06
C LEU A 381 9.08 -14.59 -0.42
N THR A 382 9.03 -14.49 0.88
CA THR A 382 7.81 -14.30 1.66
C THR A 382 7.94 -12.98 2.42
N GLY A 383 6.96 -12.11 2.26
CA GLY A 383 6.81 -10.92 3.07
C GLY A 383 5.76 -11.17 4.16
N THR A 384 6.11 -10.86 5.39
CA THR A 384 5.14 -10.82 6.47
C THR A 384 4.88 -9.38 6.85
N LEU A 385 3.60 -9.04 6.92
CA LEU A 385 3.09 -7.78 7.43
C LEU A 385 2.36 -8.07 8.74
N VAL A 386 2.69 -7.32 9.77
CA VAL A 386 2.03 -7.39 11.09
C VAL A 386 1.19 -6.11 11.26
N PRO A 387 -0.01 -6.05 10.70
CA PRO A 387 -0.93 -4.95 10.97
C PRO A 387 -1.53 -5.13 12.35
N THR A 388 -1.65 -4.01 13.05
CA THR A 388 -2.33 -3.93 14.35
C THR A 388 -3.15 -2.67 14.38
N VAL A 389 -4.44 -2.78 14.70
CA VAL A 389 -5.35 -1.66 14.88
C VAL A 389 -5.76 -1.58 16.35
N TYR A 390 -5.87 -0.37 16.90
CA TYR A 390 -6.31 -0.12 18.26
C TYR A 390 -7.01 1.24 18.40
#